data_d67027c1cb6f5d30fb6c8320fa2d1379
#
_entry.id   d67027c1cb6f5d30fb6c8320fa2d1379
#
_cell.length_a   1.000
_cell.length_b   1.000
_cell.length_c   1.000
_cell.angle_alpha   90.00
_cell.angle_beta   90.00
_cell.angle_gamma   90.00
#
_symmetry.space_group_name_H-M   'P 1'
#
loop_
_entity.id
_entity.type
_entity.pdbx_description
1 polymer ?
#
loop_
_entity_poly.entity_id
_entity_poly.type
_entity_poly.pdbx_seq_one_letter_code
_entity_poly.pdbx_strand_id
1 'polypeptide(L)'
;MKAILLILCLTAVSLHADESKHRIVGLFQPDRQDDLREIVKSLPDVQLVNLDYETTEATFSYDVTKLISGYNPKKPPTEEAVTKRLDDLLRTASQGTFTLKPLATIPKDQMQAIEIKVGLLDCKGCRYGAYLVMAKLDGVERATVNEAGLLTAWIDPAKTDRLALEGALKKARVELLVP
;
A
#
# COMPACT_ATOMS: atom_id res chain seq x y z
N MET A 1 37.01 -10.93 54.67
CA MET A 1 36.04 -10.06 54.01
C MET A 1 35.87 -10.63 52.59
N LYS A 2 34.77 -11.33 52.31
CA LYS A 2 34.46 -11.89 50.98
C LYS A 2 33.44 -10.98 50.28
N ALA A 3 33.85 -10.29 49.22
CA ALA A 3 32.95 -9.48 48.39
C ALA A 3 32.17 -10.42 47.48
N ILE A 4 30.84 -10.47 47.63
CA ILE A 4 29.90 -11.16 46.77
C ILE A 4 29.57 -10.21 45.62
N LEU A 5 30.07 -10.54 44.44
CA LEU A 5 29.76 -9.82 43.20
C LEU A 5 28.40 -10.32 42.68
N LEU A 6 27.36 -9.50 42.85
CA LEU A 6 26.02 -9.78 42.35
C LEU A 6 25.98 -9.42 40.87
N ILE A 7 26.05 -10.43 39.98
CA ILE A 7 25.88 -10.26 38.54
C ILE A 7 24.38 -10.17 38.25
N LEU A 8 23.91 -8.97 37.96
CA LEU A 8 22.55 -8.71 37.52
C LEU A 8 22.46 -9.09 36.03
N CYS A 9 21.96 -10.31 35.74
CA CYS A 9 21.59 -10.69 34.37
C CYS A 9 20.36 -9.89 33.94
N LEU A 10 20.58 -8.80 33.19
CA LEU A 10 19.50 -8.17 32.42
C LEU A 10 19.12 -9.14 31.29
N THR A 11 18.02 -9.87 31.46
CA THR A 11 17.37 -10.58 30.35
C THR A 11 16.74 -9.53 29.45
N ALA A 12 17.37 -9.21 28.32
CA ALA A 12 16.76 -8.43 27.27
C ALA A 12 15.57 -9.24 26.72
N VAL A 13 14.35 -8.83 27.08
CA VAL A 13 13.14 -9.29 26.43
C VAL A 13 13.19 -8.75 25.01
N SER A 14 13.60 -9.56 24.05
CA SER A 14 13.46 -9.24 22.63
C SER A 14 11.96 -9.12 22.36
N LEU A 15 11.47 -7.91 22.24
CA LEU A 15 10.18 -7.64 21.63
C LEU A 15 10.29 -8.09 20.16
N HIS A 16 9.77 -9.28 19.87
CA HIS A 16 9.63 -9.73 18.49
C HIS A 16 8.52 -8.90 17.86
N ALA A 17 8.92 -7.88 17.11
CA ALA A 17 8.01 -7.19 16.20
C ALA A 17 8.02 -8.00 14.90
N ASP A 18 6.85 -8.43 14.45
CA ASP A 18 6.68 -9.03 13.13
C ASP A 18 6.71 -7.93 12.06
N GLU A 19 7.16 -8.28 10.86
CA GLU A 19 7.17 -7.35 9.73
C GLU A 19 6.47 -7.97 8.53
N SER A 20 5.75 -7.13 7.77
CA SER A 20 5.21 -7.53 6.49
C SER A 20 5.34 -6.40 5.47
N LYS A 21 5.53 -6.77 4.20
CA LYS A 21 5.73 -5.86 3.08
C LYS A 21 4.61 -6.00 2.07
N HIS A 22 3.97 -4.88 1.74
CA HIS A 22 2.84 -4.83 0.82
C HIS A 22 2.95 -3.61 -0.09
N ARG A 23 2.29 -3.64 -1.24
CA ARG A 23 2.05 -2.42 -2.02
C ARG A 23 0.82 -1.70 -1.48
N ILE A 24 0.82 -0.38 -1.65
CA ILE A 24 -0.26 0.50 -1.20
C ILE A 24 -1.01 1.06 -2.41
N VAL A 25 -2.28 0.80 -2.50
CA VAL A 25 -3.22 1.55 -3.34
C VAL A 25 -3.60 2.82 -2.59
N GLY A 26 -3.67 3.95 -3.31
CA GLY A 26 -3.95 5.27 -2.71
C GLY A 26 -2.78 6.26 -2.83
N LEU A 27 -1.59 5.80 -3.18
CA LEU A 27 -0.39 6.62 -3.40
C LEU A 27 -0.36 7.18 -4.83
N PHE A 28 -1.39 7.91 -5.24
CA PHE A 28 -1.54 8.40 -6.62
C PHE A 28 -0.77 9.69 -6.93
N GLN A 29 -0.29 10.39 -5.88
CA GLN A 29 0.53 11.60 -5.96
C GLN A 29 1.57 11.58 -4.83
N PRO A 30 2.71 12.28 -4.95
CA PRO A 30 3.79 12.25 -3.95
C PRO A 30 3.37 12.69 -2.54
N ASP A 31 2.47 13.67 -2.44
CA ASP A 31 1.95 14.19 -1.17
C ASP A 31 1.15 13.15 -0.36
N ARG A 32 0.66 12.10 -1.04
CA ARG A 32 -0.06 11.02 -0.37
C ARG A 32 0.79 10.18 0.57
N GLN A 33 2.12 10.26 0.45
CA GLN A 33 3.02 9.60 1.39
C GLN A 33 2.88 10.14 2.81
N ASP A 34 2.72 11.45 2.95
CA ASP A 34 2.58 12.09 4.26
C ASP A 34 1.22 11.77 4.87
N ASP A 35 0.15 11.75 4.06
CA ASP A 35 -1.17 11.30 4.51
C ASP A 35 -1.12 9.85 5.02
N LEU A 36 -0.43 8.95 4.31
CA LEU A 36 -0.27 7.55 4.76
C LEU A 36 0.50 7.47 6.08
N ARG A 37 1.59 8.24 6.23
CA ARG A 37 2.37 8.28 7.47
C ARG A 37 1.53 8.73 8.66
N GLU A 38 0.73 9.78 8.48
CA GLU A 38 -0.15 10.30 9.54
C GLU A 38 -1.24 9.27 9.92
N ILE A 39 -1.82 8.60 8.93
CA ILE A 39 -2.83 7.57 9.18
C ILE A 39 -2.23 6.40 9.94
N VAL A 40 -1.04 5.89 9.52
CA VAL A 40 -0.42 4.76 10.22
C VAL A 40 -0.01 5.13 11.65
N LYS A 41 0.42 6.36 11.91
CA LYS A 41 0.67 6.85 13.29
C LYS A 41 -0.56 6.76 14.18
N SER A 42 -1.76 6.85 13.63
CA SER A 42 -3.02 6.72 14.37
C SER A 42 -3.44 5.28 14.65
N LEU A 43 -2.80 4.30 13.99
CA LEU A 43 -3.14 2.90 14.17
C LEU A 43 -2.53 2.36 15.47
N PRO A 44 -3.30 1.59 16.26
CA PRO A 44 -2.77 0.95 17.45
C PRO A 44 -1.79 -0.18 17.04
N ASP A 45 -0.65 -0.24 17.71
CA ASP A 45 0.32 -1.35 17.61
C ASP A 45 0.84 -1.65 16.18
N VAL A 46 0.75 -0.70 15.25
CA VAL A 46 1.27 -0.78 13.89
C VAL A 46 2.19 0.40 13.62
N GLN A 47 3.36 0.14 13.03
CA GLN A 47 4.33 1.16 12.64
C GLN A 47 4.69 1.03 11.17
N LEU A 48 4.88 2.14 10.49
CA LEU A 48 5.44 2.20 9.14
C LEU A 48 6.97 2.28 9.23
N VAL A 49 7.65 1.18 8.91
CA VAL A 49 9.11 1.07 8.95
C VAL A 49 9.74 1.70 7.71
N ASN A 50 9.17 1.40 6.54
CA ASN A 50 9.65 1.92 5.26
C ASN A 50 8.49 2.19 4.31
N LEU A 51 8.66 3.18 3.44
CA LEU A 51 7.74 3.51 2.36
C LEU A 51 8.54 3.94 1.14
N ASP A 52 8.42 3.19 0.06
CA ASP A 52 8.96 3.52 -1.25
C ASP A 52 7.83 3.94 -2.18
N TYR A 53 7.78 5.22 -2.53
CA TYR A 53 6.78 5.77 -3.44
C TYR A 53 6.92 5.24 -4.86
N GLU A 54 8.16 4.95 -5.31
CA GLU A 54 8.42 4.52 -6.67
C GLU A 54 7.92 3.10 -6.96
N THR A 55 7.92 2.24 -5.96
CA THR A 55 7.36 0.89 -6.04
C THR A 55 5.99 0.78 -5.39
N THR A 56 5.55 1.85 -4.69
CA THR A 56 4.39 1.87 -3.79
C THR A 56 4.46 0.85 -2.66
N GLU A 57 5.66 0.34 -2.35
CA GLU A 57 5.85 -0.66 -1.32
C GLU A 57 6.01 -0.02 0.06
N ALA A 58 5.34 -0.60 1.04
CA ALA A 58 5.43 -0.23 2.43
C ALA A 58 5.74 -1.45 3.29
N THR A 59 6.63 -1.27 4.28
CA THR A 59 6.92 -2.27 5.30
C THR A 59 6.29 -1.82 6.61
N PHE A 60 5.45 -2.68 7.16
CA PHE A 60 4.80 -2.47 8.46
C PHE A 60 5.43 -3.38 9.50
N SER A 61 5.65 -2.83 10.70
CA SER A 61 6.02 -3.59 11.90
C SER A 61 4.86 -3.59 12.88
N TYR A 62 4.59 -4.71 13.52
CA TYR A 62 3.47 -4.89 14.43
C TYR A 62 3.73 -6.03 15.42
N ASP A 63 2.95 -6.05 16.50
CA ASP A 63 2.88 -7.19 17.43
C ASP A 63 1.65 -8.04 17.06
N VAL A 64 1.86 -9.22 16.47
CA VAL A 64 0.76 -10.09 16.02
C VAL A 64 -0.17 -10.48 17.16
N THR A 65 0.33 -10.55 18.40
CA THR A 65 -0.48 -10.91 19.57
C THR A 65 -1.50 -9.83 19.93
N LYS A 66 -1.19 -8.58 19.62
CA LYS A 66 -2.08 -7.43 19.81
C LYS A 66 -2.93 -7.15 18.58
N LEU A 67 -2.37 -7.35 17.40
CA LEU A 67 -3.04 -7.12 16.13
C LEU A 67 -4.25 -8.06 15.95
N ILE A 68 -4.12 -9.33 16.33
CA ILE A 68 -5.15 -10.36 16.18
C ILE A 68 -5.88 -10.61 17.50
N SER A 69 -7.14 -10.23 17.52
CA SER A 69 -8.00 -10.50 18.68
C SER A 69 -8.15 -12.01 18.92
N GLY A 70 -7.92 -12.44 20.16
CA GLY A 70 -7.98 -13.87 20.51
C GLY A 70 -6.79 -14.70 20.03
N TYR A 71 -5.62 -14.07 19.86
CA TYR A 71 -4.38 -14.74 19.48
C TYR A 71 -4.15 -16.00 20.33
N ASN A 72 -3.82 -17.10 19.66
CA ASN A 72 -3.50 -18.37 20.31
C ASN A 72 -2.12 -18.87 19.83
N PRO A 73 -1.10 -18.95 20.69
CA PRO A 73 0.24 -19.38 20.29
C PRO A 73 0.31 -20.84 19.79
N LYS A 74 -0.67 -21.69 20.16
CA LYS A 74 -0.77 -23.08 19.66
C LYS A 74 -1.38 -23.16 18.27
N LYS A 75 -2.03 -22.09 17.80
CA LYS A 75 -2.63 -21.99 16.47
C LYS A 75 -2.43 -20.55 15.99
N PRO A 76 -1.22 -20.18 15.55
CA PRO A 76 -0.93 -18.83 15.08
C PRO A 76 -1.78 -18.48 13.85
N PRO A 77 -2.10 -17.20 13.65
CA PRO A 77 -2.83 -16.76 12.47
C PRO A 77 -2.03 -17.04 11.19
N THR A 78 -2.73 -17.21 10.07
CA THR A 78 -2.11 -17.28 8.75
C THR A 78 -1.66 -15.88 8.33
N GLU A 79 -0.67 -15.79 7.43
CA GLU A 79 -0.24 -14.53 6.83
C GLU A 79 -1.40 -13.78 6.17
N GLU A 80 -2.31 -14.50 5.51
CA GLU A 80 -3.52 -13.91 4.91
C GLU A 80 -4.42 -13.25 5.97
N ALA A 81 -4.62 -13.89 7.13
CA ALA A 81 -5.42 -13.34 8.22
C ALA A 81 -4.78 -12.07 8.80
N VAL A 82 -3.45 -12.05 8.94
CA VAL A 82 -2.69 -10.88 9.39
C VAL A 82 -2.81 -9.75 8.36
N THR A 83 -2.54 -10.05 7.09
CA THR A 83 -2.65 -9.07 5.98
C THR A 83 -4.06 -8.47 5.91
N LYS A 84 -5.09 -9.32 5.99
CA LYS A 84 -6.47 -8.86 6.02
C LYS A 84 -6.73 -7.91 7.18
N ARG A 85 -6.24 -8.23 8.36
CA ARG A 85 -6.42 -7.37 9.55
C ARG A 85 -5.72 -6.04 9.41
N LEU A 86 -4.51 -6.01 8.88
CA LEU A 86 -3.77 -4.78 8.57
C LEU A 86 -4.52 -3.93 7.54
N ASP A 87 -5.04 -4.55 6.47
CA ASP A 87 -5.83 -3.88 5.45
C ASP A 87 -7.11 -3.28 6.03
N ASP A 88 -7.84 -4.03 6.86
CA ASP A 88 -9.07 -3.56 7.51
C ASP A 88 -8.80 -2.34 8.41
N LEU A 89 -7.69 -2.35 9.16
CA LEU A 89 -7.29 -1.21 10.00
C LEU A 89 -6.94 0.01 9.13
N LEU A 90 -6.11 -0.17 8.11
CA LEU A 90 -5.68 0.89 7.21
C LEU A 90 -6.87 1.51 6.47
N ARG A 91 -7.76 0.68 5.92
CA ARG A 91 -8.98 1.14 5.24
C ARG A 91 -9.92 1.90 6.16
N THR A 92 -10.10 1.41 7.38
CA THR A 92 -10.97 2.08 8.35
C THR A 92 -10.41 3.45 8.71
N ALA A 93 -9.14 3.55 9.08
CA ALA A 93 -8.51 4.81 9.46
C ALA A 93 -8.41 5.80 8.29
N SER A 94 -8.24 5.32 7.06
CA SER A 94 -8.13 6.14 5.86
C SER A 94 -9.47 6.39 5.15
N GLN A 95 -10.58 5.94 5.72
CA GLN A 95 -11.91 6.00 5.06
C GLN A 95 -11.90 5.38 3.65
N GLY A 96 -11.16 4.28 3.49
CA GLY A 96 -11.04 3.55 2.23
C GLY A 96 -10.05 4.13 1.21
N THR A 97 -9.32 5.18 1.56
CA THR A 97 -8.35 5.79 0.65
C THR A 97 -7.14 4.89 0.43
N PHE A 98 -6.60 4.31 1.49
CA PHE A 98 -5.47 3.39 1.41
C PHE A 98 -5.91 1.95 1.62
N THR A 99 -5.35 1.04 0.81
CA THR A 99 -5.57 -0.40 0.93
C THR A 99 -4.30 -1.16 0.52
N LEU A 100 -4.12 -2.34 1.09
CA LEU A 100 -3.00 -3.21 0.77
C LEU A 100 -3.24 -3.95 -0.55
N LYS A 101 -2.16 -4.19 -1.28
CA LYS A 101 -2.11 -5.02 -2.47
C LYS A 101 -0.89 -5.95 -2.38
N PRO A 102 -0.94 -7.17 -2.91
CA PRO A 102 0.23 -8.04 -2.99
C PRO A 102 1.41 -7.35 -3.68
N LEU A 103 2.62 -7.80 -3.41
CA LEU A 103 3.81 -7.32 -4.10
C LEU A 103 3.69 -7.53 -5.62
N ALA A 104 4.43 -6.75 -6.38
CA ALA A 104 4.46 -6.88 -7.84
C ALA A 104 4.89 -8.29 -8.25
N THR A 105 4.25 -8.83 -9.29
CA THR A 105 4.56 -10.17 -9.79
C THR A 105 5.68 -10.18 -10.81
N ILE A 106 6.04 -8.99 -11.35
CA ILE A 106 7.13 -8.80 -12.29
C ILE A 106 8.10 -7.72 -11.79
N PRO A 107 9.38 -7.79 -12.13
CA PRO A 107 10.36 -6.76 -11.83
C PRO A 107 10.03 -5.42 -12.50
N LYS A 108 10.46 -4.31 -11.89
CA LYS A 108 10.20 -2.94 -12.37
C LYS A 108 10.67 -2.70 -13.80
N ASP A 109 11.80 -3.26 -14.19
CA ASP A 109 12.41 -3.16 -15.52
C ASP A 109 11.63 -3.93 -16.61
N GLN A 110 10.74 -4.84 -16.22
CA GLN A 110 9.84 -5.55 -17.14
C GLN A 110 8.46 -4.90 -17.23
N MET A 111 8.17 -3.90 -16.38
CA MET A 111 6.91 -3.17 -16.46
C MET A 111 6.91 -2.22 -17.65
N GLN A 112 5.78 -2.15 -18.35
CA GLN A 112 5.56 -1.16 -19.40
C GLN A 112 4.84 0.05 -18.80
N ALA A 113 5.39 1.25 -19.02
CA ALA A 113 4.71 2.50 -18.66
C ALA A 113 3.75 2.91 -19.78
N ILE A 114 2.49 3.19 -19.41
CA ILE A 114 1.45 3.68 -20.32
C ILE A 114 0.91 5.00 -19.77
N GLU A 115 0.97 6.03 -20.60
CA GLU A 115 0.46 7.35 -20.28
C GLU A 115 -0.86 7.59 -21.03
N ILE A 116 -1.88 8.04 -20.29
CA ILE A 116 -3.19 8.40 -20.84
C ILE A 116 -3.57 9.78 -20.32
N LYS A 117 -3.76 10.72 -21.25
CA LYS A 117 -4.23 12.05 -20.90
C LYS A 117 -5.75 12.06 -20.81
N VAL A 118 -6.27 12.58 -19.70
CA VAL A 118 -7.71 12.67 -19.44
C VAL A 118 -8.14 14.12 -19.29
N GLY A 119 -9.43 14.36 -19.46
CA GLY A 119 -10.04 15.67 -19.27
C GLY A 119 -9.81 16.22 -17.88
N LEU A 120 -10.18 17.47 -17.65
CA LEU A 120 -9.90 18.21 -16.42
C LEU A 120 -10.34 17.42 -15.18
N LEU A 121 -9.36 17.13 -14.33
CA LEU A 121 -9.54 16.53 -13.01
C LEU A 121 -9.24 17.59 -11.94
N ASP A 122 -10.09 18.61 -11.87
CA ASP A 122 -9.85 19.80 -11.05
C ASP A 122 -9.77 19.52 -9.56
N CYS A 123 -10.46 18.49 -9.09
CA CYS A 123 -10.47 18.17 -7.67
C CYS A 123 -9.60 16.94 -7.35
N LYS A 124 -9.00 16.94 -6.15
CA LYS A 124 -8.21 15.80 -5.64
C LYS A 124 -9.02 14.50 -5.64
N GLY A 125 -10.32 14.57 -5.33
CA GLY A 125 -11.24 13.42 -5.38
C GLY A 125 -11.47 12.90 -6.80
N CYS A 126 -11.56 13.79 -7.78
CA CYS A 126 -11.71 13.44 -9.20
C CYS A 126 -10.47 12.69 -9.70
N ARG A 127 -9.27 13.20 -9.35
CA ARG A 127 -8.00 12.52 -9.64
C ARG A 127 -7.91 11.16 -8.99
N TYR A 128 -8.28 11.07 -7.72
CA TYR A 128 -8.32 9.79 -7.00
C TYR A 128 -9.27 8.79 -7.65
N GLY A 129 -10.46 9.23 -8.07
CA GLY A 129 -11.43 8.37 -8.79
C GLY A 129 -10.85 7.80 -10.08
N ALA A 130 -10.27 8.63 -10.94
CA ALA A 130 -9.65 8.20 -12.19
C ALA A 130 -8.45 7.26 -11.95
N TYR A 131 -7.60 7.57 -10.97
CA TYR A 131 -6.52 6.71 -10.52
C TYR A 131 -7.02 5.32 -10.09
N LEU A 132 -8.08 5.27 -9.25
CA LEU A 132 -8.61 3.99 -8.75
C LEU A 132 -9.11 3.07 -9.87
N VAL A 133 -9.66 3.63 -10.93
CA VAL A 133 -10.09 2.86 -12.11
C VAL A 133 -8.93 2.07 -12.69
N MET A 134 -7.75 2.71 -12.80
CA MET A 134 -6.55 2.04 -13.31
C MET A 134 -5.91 1.13 -12.26
N ALA A 135 -5.71 1.62 -11.04
CA ALA A 135 -5.00 0.89 -9.98
C ALA A 135 -5.67 -0.45 -9.58
N LYS A 136 -6.97 -0.59 -9.85
CA LYS A 136 -7.73 -1.82 -9.57
C LYS A 136 -7.72 -2.85 -10.70
N LEU A 137 -7.24 -2.49 -11.89
CA LEU A 137 -7.15 -3.45 -12.99
C LEU A 137 -6.08 -4.50 -12.70
N ASP A 138 -6.38 -5.74 -13.09
CA ASP A 138 -5.37 -6.80 -13.05
C ASP A 138 -4.24 -6.45 -14.03
N GLY A 139 -3.02 -6.78 -13.65
CA GLY A 139 -1.82 -6.42 -14.40
C GLY A 139 -1.37 -4.96 -14.25
N VAL A 140 -2.11 -4.08 -13.55
CA VAL A 140 -1.59 -2.76 -13.19
C VAL A 140 -0.82 -2.88 -11.88
N GLU A 141 0.50 -2.72 -11.97
CA GLU A 141 1.38 -2.83 -10.82
C GLU A 141 1.47 -1.51 -10.03
N ARG A 142 1.47 -0.38 -10.73
CA ARG A 142 1.46 0.97 -10.16
C ARG A 142 0.66 1.91 -11.04
N ALA A 143 0.03 2.91 -10.45
CA ALA A 143 -0.56 4.02 -11.19
C ALA A 143 -0.32 5.35 -10.47
N THR A 144 -0.29 6.44 -11.22
CA THR A 144 -0.23 7.81 -10.71
C THR A 144 -1.11 8.72 -11.55
N VAL A 145 -1.46 9.88 -11.02
CA VAL A 145 -2.14 10.94 -11.75
C VAL A 145 -1.56 12.28 -11.31
N ASN A 146 -1.20 13.13 -12.25
CA ASN A 146 -0.74 14.48 -11.95
C ASN A 146 -1.88 15.51 -12.04
N GLU A 147 -1.59 16.76 -11.69
CA GLU A 147 -2.57 17.85 -11.71
C GLU A 147 -3.01 18.23 -13.13
N ALA A 148 -2.18 17.96 -14.14
CA ALA A 148 -2.50 18.19 -15.54
C ALA A 148 -3.39 17.10 -16.17
N GLY A 149 -3.84 16.11 -15.37
CA GLY A 149 -4.69 15.01 -15.85
C GLY A 149 -3.91 13.95 -16.64
N LEU A 150 -2.58 13.85 -16.47
CA LEU A 150 -1.81 12.74 -17.03
C LEU A 150 -1.85 11.58 -16.05
N LEU A 151 -2.51 10.49 -16.45
CA LEU A 151 -2.51 9.19 -15.79
C LEU A 151 -1.33 8.39 -16.33
N THR A 152 -0.50 7.84 -15.44
CA THR A 152 0.57 6.91 -15.80
C THR A 152 0.34 5.60 -15.08
N ALA A 153 0.31 4.49 -15.85
CA ALA A 153 0.25 3.13 -15.30
C ALA A 153 1.50 2.36 -15.68
N TRP A 154 2.09 1.66 -14.72
CA TRP A 154 3.11 0.65 -14.93
C TRP A 154 2.43 -0.70 -14.88
N ILE A 155 2.45 -1.42 -16.00
CA ILE A 155 1.66 -2.63 -16.20
C ILE A 155 2.55 -3.86 -16.43
N ASP A 156 1.99 -5.02 -16.12
CA ASP A 156 2.43 -6.31 -16.65
C ASP A 156 1.85 -6.47 -18.07
N PRO A 157 2.66 -6.36 -19.14
CA PRO A 157 2.16 -6.42 -20.52
C PRO A 157 1.60 -7.80 -20.91
N ALA A 158 1.84 -8.83 -20.10
CA ALA A 158 1.22 -10.14 -20.30
C ALA A 158 -0.23 -10.21 -19.80
N LYS A 159 -0.65 -9.26 -18.94
CA LYS A 159 -1.98 -9.26 -18.31
C LYS A 159 -2.90 -8.16 -18.81
N THR A 160 -2.34 -6.98 -19.15
CA THR A 160 -3.15 -5.83 -19.55
C THR A 160 -2.42 -4.96 -20.57
N ASP A 161 -3.16 -4.08 -21.23
CA ASP A 161 -2.65 -3.20 -22.27
C ASP A 161 -3.34 -1.82 -22.24
N ARG A 162 -2.92 -0.94 -23.15
CA ARG A 162 -3.54 0.40 -23.31
C ARG A 162 -5.04 0.34 -23.54
N LEU A 163 -5.51 -0.60 -24.37
CA LEU A 163 -6.94 -0.69 -24.74
C LEU A 163 -7.79 -1.06 -23.52
N ALA A 164 -7.30 -1.97 -22.68
CA ALA A 164 -7.95 -2.33 -21.43
C ALA A 164 -8.03 -1.15 -20.46
N LEU A 165 -6.96 -0.37 -20.31
CA LEU A 165 -6.91 0.84 -19.48
C LEU A 165 -7.91 1.89 -19.98
N GLU A 166 -7.88 2.24 -21.26
CA GLU A 166 -8.79 3.21 -21.87
C GLU A 166 -10.25 2.75 -21.80
N GLY A 167 -10.50 1.46 -22.02
CA GLY A 167 -11.82 0.86 -21.90
C GLY A 167 -12.39 0.98 -20.48
N ALA A 168 -11.57 0.75 -19.46
CA ALA A 168 -11.98 0.90 -18.07
C ALA A 168 -12.27 2.38 -17.72
N LEU A 169 -11.42 3.30 -18.15
CA LEU A 169 -11.64 4.74 -17.95
C LEU A 169 -12.93 5.23 -18.64
N LYS A 170 -13.17 4.84 -19.89
CA LYS A 170 -14.42 5.15 -20.62
C LYS A 170 -15.66 4.59 -19.90
N LYS A 171 -15.59 3.36 -19.42
CA LYS A 171 -16.67 2.73 -18.63
C LYS A 171 -16.96 3.50 -17.34
N ALA A 172 -15.94 4.07 -16.72
CA ALA A 172 -16.05 4.94 -15.55
C ALA A 172 -16.42 6.39 -15.90
N ARG A 173 -16.72 6.69 -17.19
CA ARG A 173 -17.05 8.04 -17.69
C ARG A 173 -15.94 9.07 -17.50
N VAL A 174 -14.70 8.63 -17.48
CA VAL A 174 -13.53 9.52 -17.54
C VAL A 174 -13.31 9.93 -18.99
N GLU A 175 -13.29 11.23 -19.26
CA GLU A 175 -13.04 11.76 -20.60
C GLU A 175 -11.57 11.54 -20.98
N LEU A 176 -11.33 10.87 -22.12
CA LEU A 176 -9.99 10.72 -22.67
C LEU A 176 -9.70 11.85 -23.64
N LEU A 177 -8.58 12.53 -23.46
CA LEU A 177 -8.08 13.49 -24.43
C LEU A 177 -7.25 12.75 -25.46
N VAL A 178 -7.72 12.78 -26.71
CA VAL A 178 -6.97 12.21 -27.85
C VAL A 178 -5.71 13.06 -28.06
N PRO A 179 -4.51 12.44 -28.23
CA PRO A 179 -3.30 13.19 -28.54
C PRO A 179 -3.39 13.90 -29.89
#